data_d1c125991d7d3accf0a9a79bf04fec46
#
_entry.id   d1c125991d7d3accf0a9a79bf04fec46
#
_cell.length_a   1.000
_cell.length_b   1.000
_cell.length_c   1.000
_cell.angle_alpha   90.00
_cell.angle_beta   90.00
_cell.angle_gamma   90.00
#
_symmetry.space_group_name_H-M   'P 1'
#
loop_
_entity.id
_entity.type
_entity.pdbx_description
1 polymer ?
#
loop_
_entity_poly.entity_id
_entity_poly.type
_entity_poly.pdbx_seq_one_letter_code
_entity_poly.pdbx_strand_id
1 'polypeptide(L)'
;EYQDEFGNYLKTTYGWNGTSGSENPLYEATLGNYSRDKSWELINNVELLWNINHYWLLKGQFSITKSNSEANDFLDPRSKKNAEILGLTNVISGQLDVTTNKSVGWDATMTLSYNRTIKKNSLNFLAGVNATSSTGDGLAISYRGFPSGSLSSPGYAHSIYGNPSASDAKSRLLGALGTFNYSYDDVYLADMSVRFDGNSEFGSDKRFAPFFSGGVGLNVHNY
;
A
#
# COMPACT_ATOMS: atom_id res chain seq x y z
N GLU A 1 17.05 32.83 24.42
CA GLU A 1 18.41 32.78 23.85
C GLU A 1 18.64 31.43 23.20
N TYR A 2 19.30 31.43 22.04
CA TYR A 2 19.61 30.21 21.28
C TYR A 2 21.09 29.79 21.37
N GLN A 3 21.96 30.71 21.79
CA GLN A 3 23.40 30.53 21.91
C GLN A 3 23.88 31.05 23.27
N ASP A 4 25.00 30.49 23.73
CA ASP A 4 25.75 30.97 24.89
C ASP A 4 26.60 32.22 24.53
N GLU A 5 27.32 32.77 25.53
CA GLU A 5 28.21 33.93 25.37
C GLU A 5 29.42 33.62 24.44
N PHE A 6 29.70 32.37 24.15
CA PHE A 6 30.78 31.89 23.25
C PHE A 6 30.24 31.56 21.85
N GLY A 7 28.95 31.73 21.61
CA GLY A 7 28.32 31.44 20.30
C GLY A 7 27.96 29.98 20.09
N ASN A 8 28.06 29.10 21.09
CA ASN A 8 27.60 27.72 20.96
C ASN A 8 26.09 27.63 21.12
N TYR A 9 25.47 26.75 20.33
CA TYR A 9 24.03 26.54 20.46
C TYR A 9 23.68 25.84 21.78
N LEU A 10 22.76 26.45 22.53
CA LEU A 10 22.22 25.86 23.75
C LEU A 10 21.31 24.68 23.39
N LYS A 11 21.41 23.58 24.14
CA LYS A 11 20.54 22.41 23.97
C LYS A 11 19.07 22.73 24.21
N THR A 12 18.79 23.67 25.10
CA THR A 12 17.46 24.05 25.55
C THR A 12 17.29 25.56 25.43
N THR A 13 16.16 25.99 24.84
CA THR A 13 15.74 27.41 24.87
C THR A 13 14.69 27.59 25.95
N TYR A 14 14.83 28.66 26.72
CA TYR A 14 13.82 29.05 27.73
C TYR A 14 12.98 30.20 27.19
N GLY A 15 11.66 30.09 27.37
CA GLY A 15 10.73 31.19 27.06
C GLY A 15 10.92 32.38 27.99
N TRP A 16 10.18 33.46 27.71
CA TRP A 16 10.23 34.74 28.46
C TRP A 16 10.06 34.55 29.97
N ASN A 17 9.30 33.60 30.43
CA ASN A 17 9.04 33.32 31.86
C ASN A 17 10.06 32.37 32.51
N GLY A 18 11.04 31.82 31.78
CA GLY A 18 12.10 30.95 32.31
C GLY A 18 11.64 29.59 32.86
N THR A 19 10.37 29.26 32.75
CA THR A 19 9.78 28.10 33.48
C THR A 19 9.67 26.83 32.68
N SER A 20 9.77 26.87 31.37
CA SER A 20 9.78 25.67 30.53
C SER A 20 10.84 25.76 29.45
N GLY A 21 11.73 24.79 29.42
CA GLY A 21 12.76 24.68 28.38
C GLY A 21 12.26 23.86 27.20
N SER A 22 12.16 24.48 26.03
CA SER A 22 11.91 23.78 24.76
C SER A 22 13.21 23.33 24.10
N GLU A 23 13.15 22.37 23.21
CA GLU A 23 14.28 22.00 22.37
C GLU A 23 14.74 23.23 21.54
N ASN A 24 16.04 23.33 21.33
CA ASN A 24 16.60 24.35 20.45
C ASN A 24 16.75 23.76 19.03
N PRO A 25 15.96 24.23 18.05
CA PRO A 25 16.03 23.69 16.68
C PRO A 25 17.41 23.87 16.04
N LEU A 26 18.14 24.93 16.39
CA LEU A 26 19.49 25.19 15.87
C LEU A 26 20.50 24.20 16.45
N TYR A 27 20.38 23.84 17.73
CA TYR A 27 21.18 22.77 18.33
C TYR A 27 20.85 21.41 17.71
N GLU A 28 19.58 21.06 17.61
CA GLU A 28 19.13 19.78 17.02
C GLU A 28 19.59 19.63 15.56
N ALA A 29 19.66 20.73 14.80
CA ALA A 29 20.18 20.73 13.43
C ALA A 29 21.69 20.42 13.32
N THR A 30 22.44 20.57 14.41
CA THR A 30 23.87 20.18 14.45
C THR A 30 24.09 18.71 14.76
N LEU A 31 23.04 17.99 15.14
CA LEU A 31 23.11 16.58 15.54
C LEU A 31 22.96 15.64 14.35
N GLY A 32 23.24 14.37 14.59
CA GLY A 32 23.12 13.31 13.62
C GLY A 32 21.71 12.77 13.44
N ASN A 33 20.66 13.51 13.86
CA ASN A 33 19.27 13.11 13.68
C ASN A 33 18.93 12.97 12.20
N TYR A 34 18.23 11.89 11.84
CA TYR A 34 17.67 11.74 10.49
C TYR A 34 16.41 10.90 10.51
N SER A 35 15.54 11.17 9.53
CA SER A 35 14.48 10.29 9.09
C SER A 35 14.74 9.96 7.62
N ARG A 36 14.83 8.72 7.28
CA ARG A 36 15.18 8.26 5.93
C ARG A 36 14.29 7.13 5.50
N ASP A 37 13.57 7.37 4.41
CA ASP A 37 12.76 6.36 3.75
C ASP A 37 13.40 5.96 2.42
N LYS A 38 13.45 4.67 2.16
CA LYS A 38 13.83 4.09 0.89
C LYS A 38 12.73 3.14 0.44
N SER A 39 12.23 3.34 -0.75
CA SER A 39 11.27 2.43 -1.34
C SER A 39 11.59 2.17 -2.80
N TRP A 40 11.23 0.98 -3.25
CA TRP A 40 11.22 0.64 -4.66
C TRP A 40 10.02 -0.22 -4.97
N GLU A 41 9.52 -0.09 -6.17
CA GLU A 41 8.42 -0.88 -6.69
C GLU A 41 8.74 -1.34 -8.10
N LEU A 42 8.46 -2.61 -8.36
CA LEU A 42 8.55 -3.21 -9.70
C LEU A 42 7.15 -3.67 -10.11
N ILE A 43 6.67 -3.12 -11.22
CA ILE A 43 5.40 -3.51 -11.83
C ILE A 43 5.69 -4.08 -13.20
N ASN A 44 5.21 -5.29 -13.46
CA ASN A 44 5.24 -5.92 -14.78
C ASN A 44 3.82 -6.27 -15.20
N ASN A 45 3.44 -5.82 -16.39
CA ASN A 45 2.15 -6.11 -16.99
C ASN A 45 2.37 -6.82 -18.33
N VAL A 46 1.65 -7.92 -18.53
CA VAL A 46 1.60 -8.64 -19.79
C VAL A 46 0.15 -8.72 -20.25
N GLU A 47 -0.07 -8.38 -21.50
CA GLU A 47 -1.39 -8.47 -22.14
C GLU A 47 -1.31 -9.34 -23.38
N LEU A 48 -2.28 -10.23 -23.52
CA LEU A 48 -2.50 -11.04 -24.71
C LEU A 48 -3.85 -10.68 -25.30
N LEU A 49 -3.86 -10.30 -26.57
CA LEU A 49 -5.07 -10.08 -27.37
C LEU A 49 -5.09 -11.09 -28.52
N TRP A 50 -6.09 -11.95 -28.53
CA TRP A 50 -6.26 -12.94 -29.60
C TRP A 50 -7.64 -12.80 -30.24
N ASN A 51 -7.65 -12.23 -31.44
CA ASN A 51 -8.82 -12.22 -32.31
C ASN A 51 -9.00 -13.62 -32.91
N ILE A 52 -9.83 -14.45 -32.29
CA ILE A 52 -10.13 -15.82 -32.75
C ILE A 52 -10.80 -15.76 -34.13
N ASN A 53 -11.71 -14.81 -34.28
CA ASN A 53 -12.32 -14.42 -35.56
C ASN A 53 -12.94 -13.00 -35.44
N HIS A 54 -13.69 -12.55 -36.43
CA HIS A 54 -14.32 -11.23 -36.46
C HIS A 54 -15.32 -10.96 -35.32
N TYR A 55 -15.78 -11.99 -34.63
CA TYR A 55 -16.81 -11.89 -33.59
C TYR A 55 -16.26 -12.18 -32.17
N TRP A 56 -15.20 -12.98 -32.10
CA TRP A 56 -14.65 -13.47 -30.84
C TRP A 56 -13.27 -12.90 -30.57
N LEU A 57 -13.13 -12.27 -29.40
CA LEU A 57 -11.86 -11.76 -28.87
C LEU A 57 -11.61 -12.40 -27.50
N LEU A 58 -10.47 -13.07 -27.36
CA LEU A 58 -9.92 -13.49 -26.08
C LEU A 58 -8.86 -12.47 -25.65
N LYS A 59 -9.02 -11.94 -24.43
CA LYS A 59 -8.07 -11.04 -23.81
C LYS A 59 -7.57 -11.67 -22.51
N GLY A 60 -6.26 -11.78 -22.36
CA GLY A 60 -5.59 -12.18 -21.14
C GLY A 60 -4.72 -11.05 -20.61
N GLN A 61 -4.77 -10.77 -19.32
CA GLN A 61 -3.91 -9.80 -18.66
C GLN A 61 -3.32 -10.45 -17.42
N PHE A 62 -2.02 -10.24 -17.22
CA PHE A 62 -1.31 -10.63 -16.02
C PHE A 62 -0.46 -9.47 -15.54
N SER A 63 -0.57 -9.16 -14.27
CA SER A 63 0.20 -8.13 -13.59
C SER A 63 0.89 -8.73 -12.38
N ILE A 64 2.15 -8.38 -12.16
CA ILE A 64 2.85 -8.66 -10.91
C ILE A 64 3.46 -7.37 -10.39
N THR A 65 3.22 -7.09 -9.11
CA THR A 65 3.78 -5.95 -8.39
C THR A 65 4.60 -6.47 -7.23
N LYS A 66 5.83 -6.00 -7.13
CA LYS A 66 6.70 -6.27 -5.98
C LYS A 66 7.20 -4.95 -5.42
N SER A 67 6.99 -4.72 -4.13
CA SER A 67 7.49 -3.53 -3.45
C SER A 67 8.29 -3.88 -2.20
N ASN A 68 9.20 -3.00 -1.87
CA ASN A 68 9.94 -3.04 -0.61
C ASN A 68 10.15 -1.61 -0.13
N SER A 69 9.88 -1.35 1.14
CA SER A 69 10.15 -0.09 1.80
C SER A 69 10.91 -0.32 3.10
N GLU A 70 11.82 0.58 3.39
CA GLU A 70 12.61 0.61 4.60
C GLU A 70 12.62 2.06 5.12
N ALA A 71 12.11 2.25 6.33
CA ALA A 71 12.14 3.51 7.05
C ALA A 71 13.11 3.41 8.23
N ASN A 72 13.99 4.39 8.37
CA ASN A 72 14.99 4.47 9.42
C ASN A 72 14.93 5.85 10.06
N ASP A 73 14.47 5.91 11.30
CA ASP A 73 14.38 7.12 12.10
C ASP A 73 15.42 7.07 13.21
N PHE A 74 16.43 7.90 13.12
CA PHE A 74 17.52 7.96 14.10
C PHE A 74 17.48 9.24 14.92
N LEU A 75 17.52 9.08 16.21
CA LEU A 75 17.63 10.15 17.20
C LEU A 75 19.02 10.09 17.87
N ASP A 76 19.81 11.13 17.67
CA ASP A 76 21.16 11.29 18.25
C ASP A 76 21.07 11.22 19.79
N PRO A 77 22.00 10.50 20.45
CA PRO A 77 22.02 10.41 21.91
C PRO A 77 22.12 11.76 22.64
N ARG A 78 22.63 12.79 21.98
CA ARG A 78 22.73 14.16 22.53
C ARG A 78 21.45 14.97 22.39
N SER A 79 20.50 14.55 21.56
CA SER A 79 19.24 15.24 21.35
C SER A 79 18.47 15.42 22.66
N LYS A 80 17.83 16.57 22.83
CA LYS A 80 16.94 16.82 23.97
C LYS A 80 15.71 15.90 23.94
N LYS A 81 15.27 15.51 22.78
CA LYS A 81 14.13 14.60 22.60
C LYS A 81 14.30 13.26 23.32
N ASN A 82 15.53 12.81 23.54
CA ASN A 82 15.78 11.59 24.33
C ASN A 82 15.21 11.69 25.74
N ALA A 83 15.32 12.84 26.41
CA ALA A 83 14.80 13.02 27.76
C ALA A 83 13.27 13.03 27.79
N GLU A 84 12.63 13.54 26.77
CA GLU A 84 11.17 13.61 26.63
C GLU A 84 10.56 12.23 26.32
N ILE A 85 11.20 11.47 25.40
CA ILE A 85 10.72 10.17 24.97
C ILE A 85 11.05 9.08 25.97
N LEU A 86 12.23 9.17 26.63
CA LEU A 86 12.79 8.05 27.38
C LEU A 86 12.70 8.22 28.89
N GLY A 87 12.48 9.45 29.38
CA GLY A 87 12.40 9.76 30.82
C GLY A 87 13.65 9.30 31.59
N LEU A 88 14.82 9.12 30.94
CA LEU A 88 15.92 8.32 31.47
C LEU A 88 17.26 9.02 31.50
N THR A 89 18.08 8.51 32.38
CA THR A 89 19.50 8.84 32.55
C THR A 89 20.34 8.46 31.32
N ASN A 90 21.43 9.16 31.11
CA ASN A 90 22.32 9.20 29.95
C ASN A 90 22.83 7.87 29.37
N VAL A 91 22.58 6.74 30.03
CA VAL A 91 23.17 5.44 29.64
C VAL A 91 22.45 4.77 28.45
N ILE A 92 21.19 5.17 28.17
CA ILE A 92 20.36 4.52 27.14
C ILE A 92 19.89 5.56 26.08
N SER A 93 20.61 6.66 25.96
CA SER A 93 20.27 7.74 25.03
C SER A 93 20.55 7.34 23.57
N GLY A 94 19.78 7.89 22.67
CA GLY A 94 19.80 7.58 21.24
C GLY A 94 18.86 6.43 20.91
N GLN A 95 18.12 6.61 19.83
CA GLN A 95 17.15 5.65 19.35
C GLN A 95 17.26 5.50 17.84
N LEU A 96 17.12 4.29 17.36
CA LEU A 96 16.94 3.98 15.93
C LEU A 96 15.72 3.10 15.79
N ASP A 97 14.72 3.60 15.09
CA ASP A 97 13.55 2.83 14.69
C ASP A 97 13.72 2.39 13.24
N VAL A 98 13.68 1.09 13.02
CA VAL A 98 13.80 0.46 11.71
C VAL A 98 12.47 -0.21 11.39
N THR A 99 11.84 0.20 10.31
CA THR A 99 10.62 -0.44 9.79
C THR A 99 10.89 -0.92 8.38
N THR A 100 10.62 -2.20 8.13
CA THR A 100 10.75 -2.80 6.79
C THR A 100 9.40 -3.40 6.40
N ASN A 101 8.93 -3.06 5.20
CA ASN A 101 7.75 -3.68 4.62
C ASN A 101 8.09 -4.24 3.25
N LYS A 102 7.60 -5.44 2.99
CA LYS A 102 7.73 -6.11 1.69
C LYS A 102 6.36 -6.56 1.24
N SER A 103 6.06 -6.40 -0.03
CA SER A 103 4.84 -6.96 -0.58
C SER A 103 5.05 -7.54 -1.97
N VAL A 104 4.29 -8.58 -2.25
CA VAL A 104 4.18 -9.18 -3.58
C VAL A 104 2.71 -9.38 -3.87
N GLY A 105 2.26 -8.76 -4.95
CA GLY A 105 0.91 -8.94 -5.47
C GLY A 105 0.94 -9.40 -6.91
N TRP A 106 -0.05 -10.21 -7.31
CA TRP A 106 -0.30 -10.51 -8.71
C TRP A 106 -1.80 -10.49 -8.98
N ASP A 107 -2.13 -10.11 -10.20
CA ASP A 107 -3.49 -10.09 -10.74
C ASP A 107 -3.49 -10.78 -12.11
N ALA A 108 -4.44 -11.67 -12.32
CA ALA A 108 -4.65 -12.36 -13.58
C ALA A 108 -6.11 -12.22 -13.99
N THR A 109 -6.36 -11.72 -15.17
CA THR A 109 -7.70 -11.57 -15.73
C THR A 109 -7.74 -12.18 -17.12
N MET A 110 -8.76 -12.98 -17.39
CA MET A 110 -9.02 -13.52 -18.72
C MET A 110 -10.49 -13.26 -19.08
N THR A 111 -10.71 -12.68 -20.25
CA THR A 111 -12.05 -12.37 -20.76
C THR A 111 -12.20 -12.88 -22.18
N LEU A 112 -13.38 -13.45 -22.47
CA LEU A 112 -13.82 -13.84 -23.78
C LEU A 112 -15.03 -12.99 -24.15
N SER A 113 -14.91 -12.22 -25.20
CA SER A 113 -16.00 -11.38 -25.72
C SER A 113 -16.49 -11.86 -27.07
N TYR A 114 -17.79 -11.78 -27.26
CA TYR A 114 -18.48 -12.04 -28.52
C TYR A 114 -19.32 -10.84 -28.90
N ASN A 115 -19.10 -10.30 -30.08
CA ASN A 115 -19.84 -9.16 -30.60
C ASN A 115 -20.31 -9.48 -32.02
N ARG A 116 -21.63 -9.43 -32.23
CA ARG A 116 -22.19 -9.67 -33.58
C ARG A 116 -23.49 -8.93 -33.78
N THR A 117 -23.58 -8.27 -34.95
CA THR A 117 -24.85 -7.71 -35.42
C THR A 117 -25.37 -8.54 -36.56
N ILE A 118 -26.63 -9.01 -36.46
CA ILE A 118 -27.32 -9.78 -37.47
C ILE A 118 -28.61 -9.03 -37.84
N LYS A 119 -28.58 -8.36 -38.99
CA LYS A 119 -29.67 -7.44 -39.41
C LYS A 119 -29.88 -6.35 -38.34
N LYS A 120 -31.08 -6.41 -37.68
CA LYS A 120 -31.47 -5.47 -36.62
C LYS A 120 -31.11 -5.95 -35.19
N ASN A 121 -30.47 -7.10 -35.04
CA ASN A 121 -30.16 -7.68 -33.76
C ASN A 121 -28.66 -7.50 -33.46
N SER A 122 -28.33 -6.76 -32.44
CA SER A 122 -26.99 -6.66 -31.89
C SER A 122 -26.84 -7.47 -30.63
N LEU A 123 -25.84 -8.33 -30.60
CA LEU A 123 -25.53 -9.27 -29.51
C LEU A 123 -24.13 -9.01 -29.01
N ASN A 124 -24.02 -8.70 -27.72
CA ASN A 124 -22.73 -8.59 -27.02
C ASN A 124 -22.73 -9.54 -25.83
N PHE A 125 -21.75 -10.41 -25.79
CA PHE A 125 -21.54 -11.33 -24.67
C PHE A 125 -20.12 -11.18 -24.17
N LEU A 126 -19.93 -11.14 -22.86
CA LEU A 126 -18.64 -11.17 -22.20
C LEU A 126 -18.66 -12.20 -21.08
N ALA A 127 -17.72 -13.12 -21.09
CA ALA A 127 -17.43 -13.97 -19.96
C ALA A 127 -16.00 -13.71 -19.50
N GLY A 128 -15.77 -13.71 -18.20
CA GLY A 128 -14.44 -13.46 -17.64
C GLY A 128 -14.21 -14.13 -16.32
N VAL A 129 -12.94 -14.35 -16.03
CA VAL A 129 -12.44 -14.79 -14.73
C VAL A 129 -11.29 -13.89 -14.31
N ASN A 130 -11.21 -13.59 -13.03
CA ASN A 130 -10.09 -12.88 -12.44
C ASN A 130 -9.62 -13.56 -11.17
N ALA A 131 -8.34 -13.52 -10.93
CA ALA A 131 -7.72 -14.02 -9.72
C ALA A 131 -6.66 -13.03 -9.25
N THR A 132 -6.68 -12.70 -7.97
CA THR A 132 -5.74 -11.76 -7.35
C THR A 132 -5.16 -12.40 -6.10
N SER A 133 -3.88 -12.19 -5.85
CA SER A 133 -3.25 -12.54 -4.58
C SER A 133 -2.29 -11.43 -4.16
N SER A 134 -2.35 -11.07 -2.88
CA SER A 134 -1.43 -10.14 -2.25
C SER A 134 -0.88 -10.78 -1.00
N THR A 135 0.43 -10.65 -0.80
CA THR A 135 1.14 -11.06 0.42
C THR A 135 2.01 -9.90 0.85
N GLY A 136 1.98 -9.58 2.14
CA GLY A 136 2.79 -8.52 2.72
C GLY A 136 3.39 -8.96 4.03
N ASP A 137 4.67 -8.64 4.23
CA ASP A 137 5.43 -8.90 5.45
C ASP A 137 5.94 -7.57 5.99
N GLY A 138 5.73 -7.31 7.28
CA GLY A 138 6.21 -6.13 7.98
C GLY A 138 7.06 -6.52 9.18
N LEU A 139 8.14 -5.75 9.42
CA LEU A 139 9.00 -5.89 10.60
C LEU A 139 9.37 -4.50 11.12
N ALA A 140 9.13 -4.25 12.40
CA ALA A 140 9.57 -3.04 13.08
C ALA A 140 10.40 -3.39 14.31
N ILE A 141 11.56 -2.75 14.43
CA ILE A 141 12.51 -2.94 15.52
C ILE A 141 12.98 -1.58 16.00
N SER A 142 12.96 -1.37 17.31
CA SER A 142 13.53 -0.18 17.95
C SER A 142 14.82 -0.55 18.67
N TYR A 143 15.89 0.19 18.39
CA TYR A 143 17.21 0.05 19.03
C TYR A 143 17.49 1.25 19.89
N ARG A 144 18.16 1.05 21.02
CA ARG A 144 18.55 2.13 21.95
C ARG A 144 19.97 2.03 22.43
N GLY A 145 20.50 3.20 22.88
CA GLY A 145 21.82 3.30 23.47
C GLY A 145 22.93 3.36 22.43
N PHE A 146 23.02 4.47 21.73
CA PHE A 146 24.07 4.70 20.76
C PHE A 146 25.22 5.52 21.37
N PRO A 147 26.49 5.19 21.08
CA PRO A 147 27.62 5.89 21.66
C PRO A 147 27.83 7.29 21.06
N SER A 148 27.35 7.53 19.84
CA SER A 148 27.51 8.80 19.11
C SER A 148 26.48 8.93 18.01
N GLY A 149 26.15 10.17 17.64
CA GLY A 149 25.27 10.48 16.51
C GLY A 149 25.80 10.05 15.14
N SER A 150 27.11 9.81 15.02
CA SER A 150 27.75 9.29 13.79
C SER A 150 27.71 7.76 13.68
N LEU A 151 27.39 7.06 14.76
CA LEU A 151 27.35 5.59 14.83
C LEU A 151 25.89 5.12 14.95
N SER A 152 25.12 5.30 13.88
CA SER A 152 23.69 5.05 13.84
C SER A 152 23.28 3.67 13.30
N SER A 153 24.25 2.75 13.11
CA SER A 153 23.92 1.38 12.68
C SER A 153 23.42 0.53 13.86
N PRO A 154 22.48 -0.40 13.65
CA PRO A 154 21.97 -1.32 14.67
C PRO A 154 23.06 -2.04 15.47
N GLY A 155 24.22 -2.35 14.85
CA GLY A 155 25.34 -3.01 15.50
C GLY A 155 26.04 -2.18 16.59
N TYR A 156 25.78 -0.88 16.69
CA TYR A 156 26.31 0.00 17.73
C TYR A 156 25.33 0.26 18.87
N ALA A 157 24.09 -0.25 18.74
CA ALA A 157 23.08 -0.12 19.79
C ALA A 157 23.46 -0.96 21.02
N HIS A 158 23.16 -0.42 22.20
CA HIS A 158 23.32 -1.16 23.44
C HIS A 158 22.28 -2.29 23.56
N SER A 159 21.06 -2.04 23.13
CA SER A 159 19.97 -3.02 23.26
C SER A 159 18.85 -2.79 22.25
N ILE A 160 18.05 -3.81 22.00
CA ILE A 160 16.73 -3.70 21.39
C ILE A 160 15.75 -3.21 22.46
N TYR A 161 14.91 -2.27 22.11
CA TYR A 161 13.89 -1.73 22.98
C TYR A 161 12.51 -2.33 22.67
N GLY A 162 11.90 -2.93 23.67
CA GLY A 162 10.64 -3.63 23.51
C GLY A 162 10.78 -4.91 22.67
N ASN A 163 9.65 -5.48 22.32
CA ASN A 163 9.63 -6.64 21.42
C ASN A 163 9.56 -6.18 19.97
N PRO A 164 10.36 -6.75 19.06
CA PRO A 164 10.15 -6.56 17.64
C PRO A 164 8.70 -6.90 17.24
N SER A 165 8.11 -6.04 16.42
CA SER A 165 6.77 -6.26 15.89
C SER A 165 6.88 -6.83 14.47
N ALA A 166 6.22 -7.97 14.23
CA ALA A 166 6.12 -8.56 12.91
C ALA A 166 4.65 -8.68 12.52
N SER A 167 4.37 -8.49 11.24
CA SER A 167 3.04 -8.64 10.67
C SER A 167 3.11 -9.38 9.35
N ASP A 168 2.20 -10.34 9.17
CA ASP A 168 2.01 -11.08 7.94
C ASP A 168 0.57 -10.86 7.47
N ALA A 169 0.40 -10.51 6.22
CA ALA A 169 -0.91 -10.34 5.61
C ALA A 169 -0.98 -11.12 4.30
N LYS A 170 -2.08 -11.83 4.07
CA LYS A 170 -2.32 -12.54 2.83
C LYS A 170 -3.78 -12.47 2.44
N SER A 171 -4.03 -11.94 1.26
CA SER A 171 -5.37 -11.85 0.67
C SER A 171 -5.38 -12.54 -0.69
N ARG A 172 -6.48 -13.23 -0.99
CA ARG A 172 -6.74 -13.86 -2.28
C ARG A 172 -8.18 -13.65 -2.69
N LEU A 173 -8.37 -13.29 -3.94
CA LEU A 173 -9.67 -13.10 -4.53
C LEU A 173 -9.75 -13.91 -5.82
N LEU A 174 -10.91 -14.55 -6.04
CA LEU A 174 -11.26 -15.21 -7.29
C LEU A 174 -12.64 -14.74 -7.71
N GLY A 175 -12.76 -14.27 -8.93
CA GLY A 175 -14.02 -13.81 -9.49
C GLY A 175 -14.33 -14.46 -10.83
N ALA A 176 -15.60 -14.65 -11.11
CA ALA A 176 -16.10 -15.00 -12.43
C ALA A 176 -17.27 -14.08 -12.78
N LEU A 177 -17.31 -13.60 -14.01
CA LEU A 177 -18.36 -12.69 -14.47
C LEU A 177 -18.87 -13.13 -15.83
N GLY A 178 -20.15 -12.82 -16.07
CA GLY A 178 -20.79 -12.95 -17.38
C GLY A 178 -21.73 -11.77 -17.60
N THR A 179 -21.64 -11.14 -18.76
CA THR A 179 -22.58 -10.09 -19.17
C THR A 179 -23.14 -10.41 -20.54
N PHE A 180 -24.41 -10.07 -20.73
CA PHE A 180 -25.10 -10.21 -21.99
C PHE A 180 -25.87 -8.93 -22.26
N ASN A 181 -25.63 -8.31 -23.42
CA ASN A 181 -26.35 -7.15 -23.87
C ASN A 181 -26.99 -7.48 -25.23
N TYR A 182 -28.24 -7.13 -25.37
CA TYR A 182 -29.01 -7.30 -26.57
C TYR A 182 -29.66 -5.98 -26.99
N SER A 183 -29.57 -5.67 -28.27
CA SER A 183 -30.28 -4.55 -28.86
C SER A 183 -31.05 -5.01 -30.11
N TYR A 184 -32.30 -4.59 -30.24
CA TYR A 184 -33.10 -4.77 -31.44
C TYR A 184 -33.40 -3.42 -32.08
N ASP A 185 -32.92 -3.24 -33.33
CA ASP A 185 -33.08 -2.03 -34.15
C ASP A 185 -32.57 -0.74 -33.48
N ASP A 186 -31.66 -0.89 -32.49
CA ASP A 186 -31.16 0.17 -31.61
C ASP A 186 -32.27 0.90 -30.82
N VAL A 187 -33.45 0.35 -30.78
CA VAL A 187 -34.64 0.85 -30.06
C VAL A 187 -34.88 0.11 -28.76
N TYR A 188 -34.91 -1.22 -28.80
CA TYR A 188 -35.19 -2.05 -27.63
C TYR A 188 -33.87 -2.61 -27.10
N LEU A 189 -33.59 -2.35 -25.82
CA LEU A 189 -32.36 -2.73 -25.16
C LEU A 189 -32.67 -3.67 -24.00
N ALA A 190 -31.85 -4.70 -23.84
CA ALA A 190 -31.89 -5.58 -22.67
C ALA A 190 -30.44 -5.92 -22.24
N ASP A 191 -30.17 -5.89 -20.95
CA ASP A 191 -28.91 -6.28 -20.38
C ASP A 191 -29.09 -7.22 -19.19
N MET A 192 -28.12 -8.09 -19.01
CA MET A 192 -28.03 -9.00 -17.87
C MET A 192 -26.59 -9.18 -17.48
N SER A 193 -26.32 -9.18 -16.18
CA SER A 193 -25.01 -9.56 -15.69
C SER A 193 -25.09 -10.50 -14.49
N VAL A 194 -24.11 -11.35 -14.37
CA VAL A 194 -23.90 -12.25 -13.24
C VAL A 194 -22.44 -12.20 -12.82
N ARG A 195 -22.20 -12.17 -11.52
CA ARG A 195 -20.87 -12.18 -10.96
C ARG A 195 -20.82 -13.09 -9.73
N PHE A 196 -19.76 -13.87 -9.64
CA PHE A 196 -19.43 -14.70 -8.48
C PHE A 196 -18.09 -14.24 -7.95
N ASP A 197 -18.04 -13.76 -6.72
CA ASP A 197 -16.82 -13.34 -6.06
C ASP A 197 -16.53 -14.20 -4.84
N GLY A 198 -15.30 -14.71 -4.77
CA GLY A 198 -14.77 -15.43 -3.63
C GLY A 198 -13.58 -14.69 -3.04
N ASN A 199 -13.56 -14.53 -1.71
CA ASN A 199 -12.46 -13.88 -1.00
C ASN A 199 -11.99 -14.77 0.15
N SER A 200 -10.66 -14.90 0.32
CA SER A 200 -10.05 -15.65 1.41
C SER A 200 -10.30 -15.06 2.79
N GLU A 201 -10.68 -13.78 2.86
CA GLU A 201 -11.00 -13.07 4.11
C GLU A 201 -12.43 -13.32 4.59
N PHE A 202 -13.29 -13.87 3.72
CA PHE A 202 -14.63 -14.28 4.12
C PHE A 202 -14.59 -15.56 4.97
N GLY A 203 -15.52 -15.67 5.92
CA GLY A 203 -15.63 -16.84 6.79
C GLY A 203 -15.79 -18.15 6.01
N SER A 204 -15.33 -19.25 6.60
CA SER A 204 -15.20 -20.58 5.96
C SER A 204 -16.45 -21.06 5.23
N ASP A 205 -17.64 -20.69 5.71
CA ASP A 205 -18.92 -21.21 5.21
C ASP A 205 -19.56 -20.40 4.08
N LYS A 206 -19.05 -19.18 3.78
CA LYS A 206 -19.60 -18.27 2.77
C LYS A 206 -18.51 -17.53 2.00
N ARG A 207 -17.58 -18.26 1.45
CA ARG A 207 -16.44 -17.68 0.70
C ARG A 207 -16.82 -17.11 -0.66
N PHE A 208 -17.98 -17.51 -1.20
CA PHE A 208 -18.46 -17.07 -2.52
C PHE A 208 -19.80 -16.37 -2.39
N ALA A 209 -19.91 -15.22 -3.06
CA ALA A 209 -21.14 -14.44 -3.14
C ALA A 209 -21.55 -14.25 -4.60
N PRO A 210 -22.79 -14.63 -4.99
CA PRO A 210 -23.34 -14.33 -6.28
C PRO A 210 -23.99 -12.93 -6.31
N PHE A 211 -23.81 -12.23 -7.41
CA PHE A 211 -24.47 -10.95 -7.70
C PHE A 211 -25.12 -11.05 -9.07
N PHE A 212 -26.34 -10.51 -9.17
CA PHE A 212 -27.11 -10.50 -10.41
C PHE A 212 -27.64 -9.09 -10.67
N SER A 213 -27.63 -8.67 -11.91
CA SER A 213 -28.33 -7.47 -12.34
C SER A 213 -28.95 -7.69 -13.72
N GLY A 214 -30.00 -6.93 -14.02
CA GLY A 214 -30.66 -6.94 -15.33
C GLY A 214 -31.40 -5.64 -15.54
N GLY A 215 -31.48 -5.20 -16.79
CA GLY A 215 -32.11 -3.98 -17.19
C GLY A 215 -32.81 -4.14 -18.55
N VAL A 216 -33.82 -3.31 -18.78
CA VAL A 216 -34.45 -3.12 -20.07
C VAL A 216 -34.53 -1.63 -20.37
N GLY A 217 -34.33 -1.27 -21.63
CA GLY A 217 -34.32 0.13 -22.07
C GLY A 217 -35.04 0.32 -23.39
N LEU A 218 -35.50 1.52 -23.62
CA LEU A 218 -36.10 1.96 -24.86
C LEU A 218 -35.41 3.25 -25.34
N ASN A 219 -34.93 3.23 -26.56
CA ASN A 219 -34.28 4.37 -27.19
C ASN A 219 -35.30 5.13 -28.03
N VAL A 220 -35.98 6.11 -27.44
CA VAL A 220 -37.12 6.77 -28.02
C VAL A 220 -36.82 7.61 -29.27
N HIS A 221 -35.60 8.11 -29.42
CA HIS A 221 -35.25 8.96 -30.56
C HIS A 221 -34.92 8.15 -31.83
N ASN A 222 -34.80 6.85 -31.74
CA ASN A 222 -34.59 5.95 -32.87
C ASN A 222 -35.89 5.24 -33.29
N TYR A 223 -37.04 5.62 -32.68
CA TYR A 223 -38.33 5.04 -32.95
C TYR A 223 -39.04 5.72 -34.15
#